data_33bbe747b4ec21991283ccd316f557a5
#
_entry.id   33bbe747b4ec21991283ccd316f557a5
#
_cell.length_a   1.000
_cell.length_b   1.000
_cell.length_c   1.000
_cell.angle_alpha   90.00
_cell.angle_beta   90.00
_cell.angle_gamma   90.00
#
_symmetry.space_group_name_H-M   'P 1'
#
loop_
_entity.id
_entity.type
_entity.pdbx_description
1 polymer ?
#
loop_
_entity_poly.entity_id
_entity_poly.type
_entity_poly.pdbx_seq_one_letter_code
_entity_poly.pdbx_strand_id
1 'polypeptide(L)'
;LVVRGADGTSHELRADAALAFFGLAPKLGPIAEWGLELEKKALKVDTEKFQTNVPGIFAVGDINTYPGKKKLILSGFHEAALAAFGIQAYLYPAKRQFLQYTTTSPLMHKRLGVGEEPAGT
;
A
#
# COMPACT_ATOMS: atom_id res chain seq x y z
N LEU A 1 -0.56 18.36 32.40
CA LEU A 1 -0.13 18.47 31.01
C LEU A 1 0.36 19.89 30.72
N VAL A 2 1.57 20.04 30.17
CA VAL A 2 2.06 21.35 29.75
C VAL A 2 1.98 21.41 28.22
N VAL A 3 1.29 22.40 27.70
CA VAL A 3 1.18 22.67 26.28
C VAL A 3 1.85 24.00 25.93
N ARG A 4 2.51 24.05 24.78
CA ARG A 4 3.13 25.29 24.27
C ARG A 4 2.29 25.86 23.14
N GLY A 5 1.84 27.09 23.29
CA GLY A 5 1.12 27.83 22.25
C GLY A 5 2.02 28.19 21.05
N ALA A 6 1.40 28.56 19.92
CA ALA A 6 2.10 29.01 18.74
C ALA A 6 2.93 30.30 18.96
N ASP A 7 2.55 31.11 19.94
CA ASP A 7 3.24 32.30 20.43
C ASP A 7 4.45 31.99 21.36
N GLY A 8 4.69 30.68 21.62
CA GLY A 8 5.77 30.23 22.50
C GLY A 8 5.42 30.21 23.99
N THR A 9 4.22 30.66 24.39
CA THR A 9 3.78 30.61 25.78
C THR A 9 3.47 29.18 26.23
N SER A 10 3.75 28.87 27.48
CA SER A 10 3.45 27.56 28.07
C SER A 10 2.22 27.67 28.97
N HIS A 11 1.29 26.75 28.77
CA HIS A 11 0.07 26.65 29.56
C HIS A 11 0.04 25.29 30.29
N GLU A 12 -0.24 25.30 31.56
CA GLU A 12 -0.46 24.10 32.34
C GLU A 12 -1.95 23.77 32.37
N LEU A 13 -2.31 22.57 31.88
CA LEU A 13 -3.69 22.06 31.89
C LEU A 13 -3.80 20.92 32.88
N ARG A 14 -4.78 20.98 33.78
CA ARG A 14 -5.14 19.82 34.59
C ARG A 14 -5.92 18.83 33.76
N ALA A 15 -5.45 17.58 33.70
CA ALA A 15 -6.09 16.50 32.96
C ALA A 15 -5.74 15.15 33.59
N ASP A 16 -6.74 14.29 33.75
CA ASP A 16 -6.54 12.94 34.27
C ASP A 16 -6.05 11.98 33.17
N ALA A 17 -6.32 12.31 31.90
CA ALA A 17 -5.84 11.56 30.74
C ALA A 17 -5.60 12.49 29.56
N ALA A 18 -4.69 12.09 28.67
CA ALA A 18 -4.42 12.78 27.41
C ALA A 18 -4.47 11.81 26.24
N LEU A 19 -5.24 12.14 25.20
CA LEU A 19 -5.33 11.39 23.96
C LEU A 19 -4.59 12.17 22.87
N ALA A 20 -3.55 11.58 22.30
CA ALA A 20 -2.72 12.23 21.27
C ALA A 20 -3.11 11.74 19.88
N PHE A 21 -3.61 12.63 19.02
CA PHE A 21 -4.01 12.38 17.64
C PHE A 21 -3.24 13.27 16.66
N PHE A 22 -1.91 13.32 16.78
CA PHE A 22 -1.06 14.21 15.96
C PHE A 22 -0.78 13.71 14.54
N GLY A 23 -1.35 12.55 14.15
CA GLY A 23 -1.09 11.92 12.87
C GLY A 23 0.25 11.17 12.83
N LEU A 24 0.66 10.79 11.63
CA LEU A 24 1.86 9.99 11.38
C LEU A 24 2.97 10.84 10.79
N ALA A 25 4.16 10.74 11.34
CA ALA A 25 5.38 11.30 10.77
C ALA A 25 6.24 10.13 10.24
N PRO A 26 6.44 9.98 8.91
CA PRO A 26 7.18 8.87 8.35
C PRO A 26 8.65 8.94 8.77
N LYS A 27 9.16 7.84 9.31
CA LYS A 27 10.57 7.60 9.57
C LYS A 27 10.93 6.28 8.92
N LEU A 28 11.75 6.34 7.86
CA LEU A 28 12.11 5.14 7.10
C LEU A 28 13.06 4.21 7.87
N GLY A 29 13.77 4.74 8.89
CA GLY A 29 14.74 3.95 9.64
C GLY A 29 15.77 3.30 8.72
N PRO A 30 16.13 2.02 8.94
CA PRO A 30 17.13 1.33 8.13
C PRO A 30 16.78 1.23 6.63
N ILE A 31 15.50 1.33 6.26
CA ILE A 31 15.07 1.28 4.85
C ILE A 31 15.71 2.40 4.03
N ALA A 32 15.99 3.55 4.64
CA ALA A 32 16.66 4.67 3.97
C ALA A 32 18.10 4.33 3.52
N GLU A 33 18.71 3.29 4.07
CA GLU A 33 20.09 2.87 3.79
C GLU A 33 20.17 1.69 2.80
N TRP A 34 19.03 1.20 2.31
CA TRP A 34 18.97 0.06 1.39
C TRP A 34 19.29 0.40 -0.07
N GLY A 35 19.73 1.62 -0.37
CA GLY A 35 20.02 2.06 -1.72
C GLY A 35 18.78 2.32 -2.59
N LEU A 36 17.62 2.48 -1.95
CA LEU A 36 16.37 2.79 -2.63
C LEU A 36 16.31 4.29 -2.99
N GLU A 37 15.76 4.61 -4.16
CA GLU A 37 15.50 5.99 -4.52
C GLU A 37 14.41 6.60 -3.65
N LEU A 38 14.74 7.74 -3.04
CA LEU A 38 13.85 8.46 -2.14
C LEU A 38 13.45 9.81 -2.72
N GLU A 39 12.20 10.18 -2.50
CA GLU A 39 11.71 11.53 -2.71
C GLU A 39 10.86 11.95 -1.50
N LYS A 40 11.26 13.08 -0.83
CA LYS A 40 10.53 13.63 0.34
C LYS A 40 10.20 12.58 1.41
N LYS A 41 11.17 11.72 1.75
CA LYS A 41 11.02 10.62 2.73
C LYS A 41 10.03 9.53 2.31
N ALA A 42 9.81 9.34 1.02
CA ALA A 42 9.02 8.25 0.47
C ALA A 42 9.82 7.52 -0.62
N LEU A 43 9.50 6.24 -0.82
CA LEU A 43 10.17 5.38 -1.80
C LEU A 43 9.60 5.67 -3.19
N LYS A 44 10.47 6.00 -4.14
CA LYS A 44 10.07 6.13 -5.55
C LYS A 44 9.79 4.75 -6.13
N VAL A 45 8.70 4.64 -6.86
CA VAL A 45 8.29 3.41 -7.54
C VAL A 45 7.81 3.73 -8.97
N ASP A 46 7.87 2.73 -9.85
CA ASP A 46 7.14 2.79 -11.12
C ASP A 46 5.64 2.62 -10.88
N THR A 47 4.82 3.16 -11.76
CA THR A 47 3.35 3.15 -11.62
C THR A 47 2.69 1.95 -12.25
N GLU A 48 3.44 1.09 -12.95
CA GLU A 48 2.93 -0.11 -13.60
C GLU A 48 2.83 -1.28 -12.62
N LYS A 49 3.85 -1.48 -11.81
CA LYS A 49 3.98 -2.64 -10.90
C LYS A 49 4.42 -2.29 -9.49
N PHE A 50 4.64 -1.01 -9.20
CA PHE A 50 5.08 -0.49 -7.89
C PHE A 50 6.41 -1.07 -7.40
N GLN A 51 7.31 -1.38 -8.33
CA GLN A 51 8.67 -1.79 -8.03
C GLN A 51 9.55 -0.55 -7.79
N THR A 52 10.49 -0.65 -6.86
CA THR A 52 11.51 0.36 -6.63
C THR A 52 12.63 0.28 -7.69
N ASN A 53 13.64 1.15 -7.60
CA ASN A 53 14.86 1.06 -8.42
C ASN A 53 15.65 -0.25 -8.17
N VAL A 54 15.42 -0.93 -7.05
CA VAL A 54 16.07 -2.22 -6.74
C VAL A 54 15.14 -3.37 -7.13
N PRO A 55 15.54 -4.22 -8.09
CA PRO A 55 14.72 -5.35 -8.53
C PRO A 55 14.34 -6.29 -7.37
N GLY A 56 13.07 -6.70 -7.34
CA GLY A 56 12.53 -7.57 -6.29
C GLY A 56 12.05 -6.84 -5.04
N ILE A 57 12.25 -5.52 -4.94
CA ILE A 57 11.68 -4.71 -3.87
C ILE A 57 10.52 -3.87 -4.42
N PHE A 58 9.35 -4.05 -3.82
CA PHE A 58 8.10 -3.35 -4.16
C PHE A 58 7.64 -2.53 -2.98
N ALA A 59 7.03 -1.37 -3.23
CA ALA A 59 6.54 -0.51 -2.16
C ALA A 59 5.13 0.00 -2.50
N VAL A 60 4.19 -0.21 -1.58
CA VAL A 60 2.79 0.18 -1.74
C VAL A 60 2.28 0.94 -0.52
N GLY A 61 1.22 1.72 -0.68
CA GLY A 61 0.63 2.52 0.41
C GLY A 61 1.40 3.81 0.67
N ASP A 62 1.33 4.32 1.89
CA ASP A 62 1.82 5.65 2.26
C ASP A 62 3.34 5.80 2.22
N ILE A 63 4.07 4.70 2.17
CA ILE A 63 5.54 4.69 2.12
C ILE A 63 6.08 5.05 0.74
N ASN A 64 5.30 4.84 -0.33
CA ASN A 64 5.75 5.10 -1.69
C ASN A 64 5.39 6.50 -2.20
N THR A 65 6.03 6.89 -3.30
CA THR A 65 5.71 8.10 -4.05
C THR A 65 5.87 7.88 -5.55
N TYR A 66 5.01 8.56 -6.31
CA TYR A 66 4.99 8.63 -7.77
C TYR A 66 4.17 9.84 -8.22
N PRO A 67 4.27 10.31 -9.47
CA PRO A 67 3.46 11.44 -9.95
C PRO A 67 1.97 11.22 -9.75
N GLY A 68 1.30 12.16 -9.09
CA GLY A 68 -0.14 12.06 -8.81
C GLY A 68 -0.52 11.24 -7.58
N LYS A 69 0.44 10.73 -6.79
CA LYS A 69 0.18 9.96 -5.56
C LYS A 69 -0.82 10.63 -4.62
N LYS A 70 -1.82 9.87 -4.20
CA LYS A 70 -2.74 10.23 -3.11
C LYS A 70 -2.59 9.21 -1.98
N LYS A 71 -2.39 9.70 -0.76
CA LYS A 71 -2.28 8.85 0.43
C LYS A 71 -3.68 8.49 0.93
N LEU A 72 -4.27 7.50 0.29
CA LEU A 72 -5.60 6.97 0.59
C LEU A 72 -5.51 5.45 0.74
N ILE A 73 -6.32 4.88 1.62
CA ILE A 73 -6.44 3.42 1.78
C ILE A 73 -6.79 2.77 0.44
N LEU A 74 -7.72 3.34 -0.32
CA LEU A 74 -8.11 2.87 -1.65
C LEU A 74 -6.91 2.80 -2.61
N SER A 75 -6.06 3.85 -2.64
CA SER A 75 -4.85 3.85 -3.46
C SER A 75 -3.91 2.73 -3.08
N GLY A 76 -3.70 2.52 -1.76
CA GLY A 76 -2.85 1.44 -1.27
C GLY A 76 -3.32 0.05 -1.67
N PHE A 77 -4.63 -0.22 -1.65
CA PHE A 77 -5.19 -1.48 -2.13
C PHE A 77 -5.00 -1.68 -3.63
N HIS A 78 -5.22 -0.64 -4.43
CA HIS A 78 -4.99 -0.70 -5.87
C HIS A 78 -3.51 -0.96 -6.19
N GLU A 79 -2.61 -0.23 -5.54
CA GLU A 79 -1.17 -0.41 -5.66
C GLU A 79 -0.74 -1.84 -5.30
N ALA A 80 -1.28 -2.39 -4.21
CA ALA A 80 -1.00 -3.76 -3.78
C ALA A 80 -1.46 -4.80 -4.82
N ALA A 81 -2.60 -4.58 -5.46
CA ALA A 81 -3.09 -5.45 -6.52
C ALA A 81 -2.12 -5.44 -7.72
N LEU A 82 -1.69 -4.26 -8.20
CA LEU A 82 -0.75 -4.15 -9.31
C LEU A 82 0.64 -4.70 -8.96
N ALA A 83 1.12 -4.44 -7.72
CA ALA A 83 2.37 -5.02 -7.23
C ALA A 83 2.33 -6.55 -7.21
N ALA A 84 1.20 -7.16 -6.83
CA ALA A 84 1.06 -8.62 -6.83
C ALA A 84 1.23 -9.22 -8.23
N PHE A 85 0.67 -8.60 -9.27
CA PHE A 85 0.91 -8.99 -10.66
C PHE A 85 2.38 -8.77 -11.07
N GLY A 86 2.99 -7.65 -10.67
CA GLY A 86 4.40 -7.38 -10.90
C GLY A 86 5.33 -8.40 -10.24
N ILE A 87 5.05 -8.78 -9.01
CA ILE A 87 5.78 -9.83 -8.27
C ILE A 87 5.64 -11.19 -8.97
N GLN A 88 4.42 -11.54 -9.40
CA GLN A 88 4.19 -12.79 -10.13
C GLN A 88 5.00 -12.83 -11.44
N ALA A 89 5.02 -11.72 -12.21
CA ALA A 89 5.82 -11.62 -13.42
C ALA A 89 7.33 -11.73 -13.14
N TYR A 90 7.78 -11.12 -12.05
CA TYR A 90 9.18 -11.17 -11.62
C TYR A 90 9.62 -12.59 -11.23
N LEU A 91 8.79 -13.30 -10.45
CA LEU A 91 9.11 -14.66 -9.99
C LEU A 91 8.93 -15.72 -11.06
N TYR A 92 7.98 -15.54 -11.98
CA TYR A 92 7.61 -16.54 -12.99
C TYR A 92 7.50 -15.91 -14.39
N PRO A 93 8.61 -15.42 -14.97
CA PRO A 93 8.59 -14.65 -16.22
C PRO A 93 8.06 -15.45 -17.42
N ALA A 94 8.21 -16.78 -17.42
CA ALA A 94 7.70 -17.65 -18.48
C ALA A 94 6.24 -18.04 -18.31
N LYS A 95 5.61 -17.71 -17.17
CA LYS A 95 4.23 -18.11 -16.89
C LYS A 95 3.27 -17.00 -17.32
N ARG A 96 2.38 -17.30 -18.27
CA ARG A 96 1.33 -16.35 -18.67
C ARG A 96 0.43 -16.03 -17.48
N GLN A 97 0.24 -14.74 -17.22
CA GLN A 97 -0.69 -14.26 -16.20
C GLN A 97 -2.11 -14.20 -16.79
N PHE A 98 -3.06 -14.74 -16.06
CA PHE A 98 -4.48 -14.61 -16.37
C PHE A 98 -5.19 -13.84 -15.27
N LEU A 99 -5.89 -12.78 -15.64
CA LEU A 99 -6.82 -12.13 -14.73
C LEU A 99 -8.09 -12.98 -14.67
N GLN A 100 -8.28 -13.70 -13.55
CA GLN A 100 -9.46 -14.51 -13.31
C GLN A 100 -10.43 -13.75 -12.42
N TYR A 101 -11.61 -13.47 -12.93
CA TYR A 101 -12.68 -12.89 -12.12
C TYR A 101 -13.33 -13.97 -11.24
N THR A 102 -13.70 -13.59 -10.01
CA THR A 102 -14.33 -14.50 -9.03
C THR A 102 -15.63 -15.09 -9.57
N THR A 103 -16.41 -14.27 -10.28
CA THR A 103 -17.70 -14.65 -10.89
C THR A 103 -17.60 -15.69 -12.00
N THR A 104 -16.43 -15.84 -12.62
CA THR A 104 -16.19 -16.78 -13.71
C THR A 104 -15.17 -17.86 -13.36
N SER A 105 -14.77 -17.95 -12.08
CA SER A 105 -13.76 -18.90 -11.63
C SER A 105 -14.39 -20.25 -11.24
N PRO A 106 -14.13 -21.33 -12.00
CA PRO A 106 -14.65 -22.67 -11.64
C PRO A 106 -14.17 -23.11 -10.25
N LEU A 107 -12.94 -22.73 -9.88
CA LEU A 107 -12.40 -23.04 -8.55
C LEU A 107 -13.18 -22.35 -7.43
N MET A 108 -13.56 -21.07 -7.63
CA MET A 108 -14.35 -20.33 -6.64
C MET A 108 -15.77 -20.87 -6.57
N HIS A 109 -16.39 -21.19 -7.71
CA HIS A 109 -17.71 -21.85 -7.74
C HIS A 109 -17.71 -23.15 -6.94
N LYS A 110 -16.69 -23.99 -7.14
CA LYS A 110 -16.52 -25.22 -6.37
C LYS A 110 -16.34 -24.98 -4.86
N ARG A 111 -15.53 -23.98 -4.48
CA ARG A 111 -15.29 -23.64 -3.06
C ARG A 111 -16.51 -23.06 -2.36
N LEU A 112 -17.32 -22.30 -3.10
CA LEU A 112 -18.55 -21.68 -2.59
C LEU A 112 -19.77 -22.59 -2.69
N GLY A 113 -19.64 -23.80 -3.26
CA GLY A 113 -20.76 -24.72 -3.48
C GLY A 113 -21.80 -24.15 -4.46
N VAL A 114 -21.43 -23.21 -5.32
CA VAL A 114 -22.31 -22.68 -6.36
C VAL A 114 -22.23 -23.63 -7.54
N GLY A 115 -23.35 -24.30 -7.84
CA GLY A 115 -23.48 -25.19 -9.01
C GLY A 115 -23.37 -24.37 -10.31
N GLU A 116 -22.86 -24.99 -11.38
CA GLU A 116 -23.00 -24.43 -12.72
C GLU A 116 -24.51 -24.28 -13.01
N GLU A 117 -24.99 -23.07 -13.26
CA GLU A 117 -26.29 -22.89 -13.85
C GLU A 117 -26.29 -23.65 -15.20
N PRO A 118 -27.27 -24.51 -15.49
CA PRO A 118 -27.37 -25.14 -16.80
C PRO A 118 -27.44 -24.01 -17.83
N ALA A 119 -26.54 -24.06 -18.83
CA ALA A 119 -26.53 -23.12 -19.94
C ALA A 119 -27.95 -23.01 -20.47
N GLY A 120 -28.55 -21.83 -20.32
CA GLY A 120 -29.93 -21.59 -20.75
C GLY A 120 -30.07 -21.90 -22.24
N THR A 121 -31.01 -22.72 -22.55
CA THR A 121 -31.53 -23.02 -23.89
C THR A 121 -32.08 -21.75 -24.53
#